data_3b7fa7189f516775a6b0597b29a44b68
#
_entry.id   3b7fa7189f516775a6b0597b29a44b68
#
_cell.length_a   1.000
_cell.length_b   1.000
_cell.length_c   1.000
_cell.angle_alpha   90.00
_cell.angle_beta   90.00
_cell.angle_gamma   90.00
#
_symmetry.space_group_name_H-M   'P 1'
#
loop_
_entity.id
_entity.type
_entity.pdbx_description
1 polymer ?
#
loop_
_entity_poly.entity_id
_entity_poly.type
_entity_poly.pdbx_seq_one_letter_code
_entity_poly.pdbx_strand_id
1 'polypeptide(L)'
;MSAHLNRTIFLPTAAFVALGSACEKPKPTYEGPYAAQVAQAVPMIEKAVGLKFKTPPKVETRSKEQVRQYIVKQVSDSQAVHELNGEEAAYKRLGLIPDTLKLQPFLESLLVEQIVGFYDPHTKILYIVDGSSKDLVATIVTHELVHALQDQYISLDSVQKVVGDNDRQSAAQSVFEGQAVYEQISIMLGGSNIAINLPGGWDRIRDMIRESQASMPVFAAAPRVIQETLIFPYLSGAEFYRNYKERKPGTAIYNDMPVSTEQIIHASAFFGTRDNPTRVTLGPLTNATDAYENDLGEFETRLFLFQHLNDQNEAIRGASGWDGDRYAVVNTPQGPGIVWLTVWDSPVEAGEFYDIAGRAIEKRFATKAAAASTSLVKKYSAGNRTLQLSTVEIAGRPVVLYEDLPAGANVNIVNPAQVKLAQ
;
A
#
# COMPACT_ATOMS: atom_id res chain seq x y z
N MET A 1 38.17 -51.45 61.49
CA MET A 1 38.94 -52.49 60.79
C MET A 1 39.28 -51.96 59.41
N SER A 2 40.59 -51.95 59.19
CA SER A 2 41.37 -51.85 57.93
C SER A 2 41.08 -50.66 57.00
N ALA A 3 41.85 -49.60 56.95
CA ALA A 3 43.19 -49.42 56.48
C ALA A 3 43.41 -49.95 55.06
N HIS A 4 43.56 -49.02 54.13
CA HIS A 4 44.69 -49.04 53.14
C HIS A 4 44.92 -47.67 52.48
N LEU A 5 46.12 -47.14 52.75
CA LEU A 5 46.78 -46.08 52.05
C LEU A 5 46.95 -46.48 50.57
N ASN A 6 46.80 -45.51 49.64
CA ASN A 6 47.60 -45.51 48.47
C ASN A 6 47.92 -44.06 48.03
N ARG A 7 49.21 -43.77 48.03
CA ARG A 7 49.85 -42.56 47.54
C ARG A 7 49.72 -42.50 46.03
N THR A 8 49.24 -41.42 45.50
CA THR A 8 49.35 -41.14 44.04
C THR A 8 50.05 -39.82 43.85
N ILE A 9 51.10 -39.88 43.06
CA ILE A 9 52.07 -38.90 42.67
C ILE A 9 51.39 -37.78 41.86
N PHE A 10 51.67 -36.52 42.21
CA PHE A 10 51.32 -35.35 41.44
C PHE A 10 52.29 -35.21 40.24
N LEU A 11 51.74 -35.28 39.00
CA LEU A 11 52.41 -34.79 37.80
C LEU A 11 51.80 -33.43 37.43
N PRO A 12 52.58 -32.41 37.13
CA PRO A 12 52.03 -31.12 36.71
C PRO A 12 51.60 -31.22 35.22
N THR A 13 50.26 -31.14 35.03
CA THR A 13 49.69 -30.98 33.70
C THR A 13 49.89 -29.53 33.25
N ALA A 14 50.74 -29.30 32.23
CA ALA A 14 50.86 -28.05 31.53
C ALA A 14 49.54 -27.72 30.84
N ALA A 15 48.87 -26.67 31.29
CA ALA A 15 47.70 -26.13 30.63
C ALA A 15 48.15 -25.44 29.32
N PHE A 16 47.91 -26.06 28.21
CA PHE A 16 47.92 -25.42 26.88
C PHE A 16 46.74 -24.44 26.81
N VAL A 17 47.02 -23.17 27.00
CA VAL A 17 46.07 -22.11 26.61
C VAL A 17 46.09 -22.06 25.07
N ALA A 18 45.13 -22.73 24.44
CA ALA A 18 44.85 -22.51 23.04
C ALA A 18 44.22 -21.10 22.92
N LEU A 19 45.05 -20.14 22.53
CA LEU A 19 44.58 -18.85 22.00
C LEU A 19 43.78 -19.17 20.72
N GLY A 20 42.48 -19.35 20.90
CA GLY A 20 41.53 -19.39 19.79
C GLY A 20 41.56 -18.02 19.10
N SER A 21 42.32 -17.90 18.05
CA SER A 21 42.15 -16.81 17.08
C SER A 21 40.71 -16.94 16.55
N ALA A 22 39.83 -16.11 17.07
CA ALA A 22 38.51 -15.92 16.43
C ALA A 22 38.85 -15.44 15.01
N CYS A 23 38.68 -16.31 14.02
CA CYS A 23 38.69 -15.91 12.63
C CYS A 23 37.54 -14.94 12.45
N GLU A 24 37.81 -13.65 12.51
CA GLU A 24 36.87 -12.64 12.04
C GLU A 24 36.57 -13.00 10.61
N LYS A 25 35.29 -13.30 10.33
CA LYS A 25 34.84 -13.52 8.94
C LYS A 25 35.27 -12.29 8.13
N PRO A 26 35.91 -12.46 6.98
CA PRO A 26 36.32 -11.32 6.17
C PRO A 26 35.13 -10.42 5.95
N LYS A 27 35.28 -9.13 6.17
CA LYS A 27 34.22 -8.14 5.92
C LYS A 27 33.82 -8.26 4.45
N PRO A 28 32.50 -8.28 4.15
CA PRO A 28 32.07 -8.37 2.77
C PRO A 28 32.65 -7.21 1.96
N THR A 29 33.26 -7.51 0.84
CA THR A 29 33.77 -6.52 -0.09
C THR A 29 32.64 -6.12 -1.03
N TYR A 30 32.30 -4.84 -1.08
CA TYR A 30 31.31 -4.29 -2.00
C TYR A 30 32.04 -3.77 -3.24
N GLU A 31 31.48 -4.05 -4.42
CA GLU A 31 32.05 -3.66 -5.71
C GLU A 31 31.12 -2.69 -6.43
N GLY A 32 31.68 -1.93 -7.38
CA GLY A 32 30.93 -1.03 -8.24
C GLY A 32 30.77 0.40 -7.71
N PRO A 33 29.94 1.21 -8.37
CA PRO A 33 29.68 2.57 -7.96
C PRO A 33 29.02 2.58 -6.57
N TYR A 34 29.41 3.56 -5.76
CA TYR A 34 28.89 3.74 -4.39
C TYR A 34 29.24 2.62 -3.39
N ALA A 35 30.25 1.80 -3.66
CA ALA A 35 30.71 0.73 -2.75
C ALA A 35 30.99 1.22 -1.33
N ALA A 36 31.55 2.43 -1.18
CA ALA A 36 31.79 3.04 0.12
C ALA A 36 30.49 3.37 0.88
N GLN A 37 29.49 3.92 0.19
CA GLN A 37 28.17 4.23 0.77
C GLN A 37 27.44 2.95 1.18
N VAL A 38 27.49 1.90 0.35
CA VAL A 38 26.94 0.58 0.68
C VAL A 38 27.62 -0.01 1.92
N ALA A 39 28.96 0.03 1.98
CA ALA A 39 29.73 -0.47 3.12
C ALA A 39 29.40 0.28 4.43
N GLN A 40 29.04 1.55 4.33
CA GLN A 40 28.61 2.36 5.47
C GLN A 40 27.14 2.05 5.85
N ALA A 41 26.24 1.96 4.88
CA ALA A 41 24.80 1.82 5.12
C ALA A 41 24.42 0.41 5.62
N VAL A 42 24.98 -0.65 5.06
CA VAL A 42 24.64 -2.03 5.38
C VAL A 42 24.65 -2.34 6.89
N PRO A 43 25.74 -2.09 7.64
CA PRO A 43 25.74 -2.39 9.07
C PRO A 43 24.74 -1.56 9.88
N MET A 44 24.43 -0.34 9.42
CA MET A 44 23.43 0.52 10.06
C MET A 44 22.01 -0.02 9.82
N ILE A 45 21.71 -0.44 8.60
CA ILE A 45 20.43 -1.06 8.23
C ILE A 45 20.22 -2.38 8.97
N GLU A 46 21.24 -3.26 8.98
CA GLU A 46 21.18 -4.51 9.70
C GLU A 46 20.92 -4.33 11.20
N LYS A 47 21.53 -3.31 11.80
CA LYS A 47 21.29 -2.96 13.20
C LYS A 47 19.90 -2.39 13.41
N ALA A 48 19.41 -1.54 12.51
CA ALA A 48 18.13 -0.87 12.63
C ALA A 48 16.97 -1.83 12.40
N VAL A 49 17.04 -2.66 11.36
CA VAL A 49 16.02 -3.67 11.03
C VAL A 49 16.09 -4.91 11.94
N GLY A 50 17.27 -5.24 12.47
CA GLY A 50 17.49 -6.45 13.26
C GLY A 50 17.67 -7.72 12.42
N LEU A 51 17.84 -7.60 11.10
CA LEU A 51 18.10 -8.69 10.18
C LEU A 51 19.44 -8.52 9.48
N LYS A 52 20.04 -9.61 8.99
CA LYS A 52 21.32 -9.60 8.27
C LYS A 52 21.08 -9.82 6.79
N PHE A 53 21.86 -9.14 5.95
CA PHE A 53 21.92 -9.49 4.54
C PHE A 53 22.42 -10.93 4.36
N LYS A 54 21.65 -11.77 3.66
CA LYS A 54 22.03 -13.15 3.31
C LYS A 54 23.11 -13.15 2.21
N THR A 55 23.01 -12.17 1.30
CA THR A 55 23.96 -11.92 0.21
C THR A 55 24.28 -10.42 0.15
N PRO A 56 25.53 -10.03 -0.18
CA PRO A 56 25.89 -8.63 -0.34
C PRO A 56 25.02 -7.97 -1.43
N PRO A 57 24.44 -6.78 -1.16
CA PRO A 57 23.67 -6.06 -2.17
C PRO A 57 24.59 -5.54 -3.29
N LYS A 58 24.05 -5.47 -4.50
CA LYS A 58 24.74 -4.95 -5.68
C LYS A 58 24.15 -3.60 -6.06
N VAL A 59 25.01 -2.66 -6.47
CA VAL A 59 24.61 -1.32 -6.92
C VAL A 59 25.20 -1.07 -8.30
N GLU A 60 24.37 -0.58 -9.21
CA GLU A 60 24.78 -0.13 -10.55
C GLU A 60 24.20 1.27 -10.83
N THR A 61 24.70 1.93 -11.85
CA THR A 61 24.14 3.18 -12.35
C THR A 61 23.31 2.95 -13.62
N ARG A 62 22.33 3.81 -13.83
CA ARG A 62 21.50 3.86 -15.04
C ARG A 62 21.36 5.30 -15.51
N SER A 63 21.44 5.52 -16.82
CA SER A 63 21.07 6.80 -17.38
C SER A 63 19.56 7.05 -17.24
N LYS A 64 19.11 8.31 -17.25
CA LYS A 64 17.68 8.65 -17.23
C LYS A 64 16.91 7.96 -18.35
N GLU A 65 17.50 7.80 -19.53
CA GLU A 65 16.86 7.10 -20.65
C GLU A 65 16.70 5.59 -20.39
N GLN A 66 17.70 4.93 -19.80
CA GLN A 66 17.57 3.51 -19.40
C GLN A 66 16.49 3.31 -18.35
N VAL A 67 16.39 4.23 -17.40
CA VAL A 67 15.32 4.20 -16.39
C VAL A 67 13.95 4.42 -17.02
N ARG A 68 13.82 5.39 -17.94
CA ARG A 68 12.58 5.60 -18.69
C ARG A 68 12.17 4.33 -19.45
N GLN A 69 13.11 3.69 -20.14
CA GLN A 69 12.83 2.44 -20.87
C GLN A 69 12.41 1.31 -19.93
N TYR A 70 13.00 1.23 -18.75
CA TYR A 70 12.60 0.27 -17.73
C TYR A 70 11.15 0.52 -17.29
N ILE A 71 10.79 1.77 -16.95
CA ILE A 71 9.43 2.15 -16.55
C ILE A 71 8.43 1.83 -17.66
N VAL A 72 8.71 2.26 -18.90
CA VAL A 72 7.84 1.98 -20.06
C VAL A 72 7.61 0.49 -20.20
N LYS A 73 8.65 -0.33 -20.06
CA LYS A 73 8.52 -1.78 -20.13
C LYS A 73 7.59 -2.34 -19.04
N GLN A 74 7.70 -1.85 -17.80
CA GLN A 74 6.86 -2.31 -16.68
C GLN A 74 5.38 -1.95 -16.90
N VAL A 75 5.10 -0.70 -17.28
CA VAL A 75 3.70 -0.23 -17.49
C VAL A 75 3.10 -0.69 -18.83
N SER A 76 3.90 -1.28 -19.72
CA SER A 76 3.46 -1.82 -21.02
C SER A 76 3.37 -3.35 -21.02
N ASP A 77 3.64 -4.01 -19.91
CA ASP A 77 3.35 -5.42 -19.76
C ASP A 77 1.85 -5.68 -19.92
N SER A 78 1.46 -6.78 -20.52
CA SER A 78 0.05 -7.06 -20.86
C SER A 78 -0.85 -7.10 -19.64
N GLN A 79 -0.36 -7.63 -18.51
CA GLN A 79 -1.09 -7.66 -17.25
C GLN A 79 -1.22 -6.25 -16.67
N ALA A 80 -0.13 -5.48 -16.62
CA ALA A 80 -0.14 -4.10 -16.15
C ALA A 80 -1.08 -3.22 -16.98
N VAL A 81 -1.09 -3.37 -18.31
CA VAL A 81 -2.02 -2.65 -19.20
C VAL A 81 -3.47 -3.02 -18.90
N HIS A 82 -3.77 -4.29 -18.66
CA HIS A 82 -5.12 -4.72 -18.30
C HIS A 82 -5.58 -4.07 -16.99
N GLU A 83 -4.76 -4.15 -15.94
CA GLU A 83 -5.05 -3.54 -14.64
C GLU A 83 -5.23 -2.01 -14.76
N LEU A 84 -4.29 -1.32 -15.40
CA LEU A 84 -4.35 0.13 -15.57
C LEU A 84 -5.56 0.60 -16.38
N ASN A 85 -5.98 -0.15 -17.40
CA ASN A 85 -7.17 0.19 -18.16
C ASN A 85 -8.47 -0.03 -17.35
N GLY A 86 -8.51 -1.09 -16.55
CA GLY A 86 -9.62 -1.38 -15.66
C GLY A 86 -9.76 -0.32 -14.58
N GLU A 87 -8.65 0.02 -13.93
CA GLU A 87 -8.57 1.07 -12.91
C GLU A 87 -8.92 2.46 -13.49
N GLU A 88 -8.38 2.81 -14.69
CA GLU A 88 -8.76 4.05 -15.40
C GLU A 88 -10.27 4.12 -15.60
N ALA A 89 -10.88 3.02 -16.04
CA ALA A 89 -12.31 2.96 -16.26
C ALA A 89 -13.11 3.13 -14.97
N ALA A 90 -12.70 2.45 -13.88
CA ALA A 90 -13.33 2.56 -12.57
C ALA A 90 -13.18 3.98 -12.00
N TYR A 91 -11.99 4.55 -11.99
CA TYR A 91 -11.74 5.88 -11.44
C TYR A 91 -12.50 6.98 -12.20
N LYS A 92 -12.64 6.87 -13.53
CA LYS A 92 -13.50 7.77 -14.31
C LYS A 92 -14.96 7.63 -13.92
N ARG A 93 -15.45 6.41 -13.76
CA ARG A 93 -16.85 6.16 -13.36
C ARG A 93 -17.12 6.65 -11.94
N LEU A 94 -16.17 6.49 -11.02
CA LEU A 94 -16.26 7.02 -9.66
C LEU A 94 -15.98 8.53 -9.59
N GLY A 95 -15.48 9.16 -10.67
CA GLY A 95 -15.16 10.60 -10.74
C GLY A 95 -13.92 10.97 -9.93
N LEU A 96 -13.01 10.03 -9.78
CA LEU A 96 -11.72 10.22 -9.10
C LEU A 96 -10.68 10.83 -10.02
N ILE A 97 -10.80 10.59 -11.33
CA ILE A 97 -9.96 11.20 -12.37
C ILE A 97 -10.83 11.80 -13.49
N PRO A 98 -10.35 12.81 -14.21
CA PRO A 98 -11.05 13.37 -15.38
C PRO A 98 -11.20 12.33 -16.50
N ASP A 99 -12.31 12.39 -17.23
CA ASP A 99 -12.56 11.49 -18.38
C ASP A 99 -11.50 11.60 -19.47
N THR A 100 -10.84 12.76 -19.60
CA THR A 100 -9.79 13.02 -20.59
C THR A 100 -8.43 12.43 -20.20
N LEU A 101 -8.21 12.11 -18.93
CA LEU A 101 -6.94 11.57 -18.47
C LEU A 101 -6.73 10.16 -19.02
N LYS A 102 -5.51 9.86 -19.44
CA LYS A 102 -5.04 8.52 -19.78
C LYS A 102 -4.05 8.08 -18.69
N LEU A 103 -4.44 7.07 -17.90
CA LEU A 103 -3.72 6.69 -16.69
C LEU A 103 -2.30 6.18 -17.00
N GLN A 104 -2.16 5.27 -17.95
CA GLN A 104 -0.85 4.68 -18.29
C GLN A 104 0.21 5.72 -18.70
N PRO A 105 0.00 6.60 -19.72
CA PRO A 105 1.02 7.60 -20.09
C PRO A 105 1.20 8.67 -19.02
N PHE A 106 0.18 8.93 -18.20
CA PHE A 106 0.31 9.84 -17.07
C PHE A 106 1.23 9.26 -16.00
N LEU A 107 1.04 8.00 -15.59
CA LEU A 107 1.89 7.31 -14.61
C LEU A 107 3.32 7.15 -15.13
N GLU A 108 3.52 6.87 -16.44
CA GLU A 108 4.86 6.86 -17.03
C GLU A 108 5.58 8.20 -16.80
N SER A 109 4.91 9.32 -17.08
CA SER A 109 5.48 10.66 -16.91
C SER A 109 5.79 10.96 -15.44
N LEU A 110 4.89 10.55 -14.54
CA LEU A 110 4.99 10.75 -13.10
C LEU A 110 6.14 9.95 -12.49
N LEU A 111 6.27 8.68 -12.84
CA LEU A 111 7.34 7.81 -12.37
C LEU A 111 8.71 8.28 -12.88
N VAL A 112 8.81 8.71 -14.14
CA VAL A 112 10.05 9.29 -14.70
C VAL A 112 10.45 10.57 -13.99
N GLU A 113 9.50 11.38 -13.52
CA GLU A 113 9.79 12.59 -12.72
C GLU A 113 10.37 12.24 -11.36
N GLN A 114 9.83 11.22 -10.72
CA GLN A 114 10.14 10.92 -9.31
C GLN A 114 11.36 10.03 -9.11
N ILE A 115 11.70 9.20 -10.11
CA ILE A 115 12.70 8.16 -9.92
C ILE A 115 14.13 8.72 -9.90
N VAL A 116 14.83 8.51 -8.83
CA VAL A 116 16.25 8.87 -8.64
C VAL A 116 17.11 7.63 -8.40
N GLY A 117 16.50 6.55 -7.97
CA GLY A 117 17.06 5.22 -7.82
C GLY A 117 15.93 4.24 -7.56
N PHE A 118 16.20 2.95 -7.70
CA PHE A 118 15.24 1.89 -7.40
C PHE A 118 15.95 0.54 -7.22
N TYR A 119 15.38 -0.29 -6.38
CA TYR A 119 15.75 -1.70 -6.29
C TYR A 119 14.89 -2.52 -7.26
N ASP A 120 15.53 -3.33 -8.09
CA ASP A 120 14.84 -4.23 -9.00
C ASP A 120 14.82 -5.65 -8.43
N PRO A 121 13.65 -6.16 -7.99
CA PRO A 121 13.54 -7.49 -7.39
C PRO A 121 13.79 -8.64 -8.37
N HIS A 122 13.78 -8.40 -9.68
CA HIS A 122 14.13 -9.44 -10.68
C HIS A 122 15.63 -9.62 -10.83
N THR A 123 16.36 -8.52 -10.95
CA THR A 123 17.82 -8.54 -11.11
C THR A 123 18.56 -8.62 -9.78
N LYS A 124 17.88 -8.30 -8.66
CA LYS A 124 18.46 -8.16 -7.30
C LYS A 124 19.55 -7.08 -7.25
N ILE A 125 19.38 -6.02 -8.03
CA ILE A 125 20.31 -4.91 -8.17
C ILE A 125 19.60 -3.60 -7.80
N LEU A 126 20.30 -2.75 -7.05
CA LEU A 126 19.94 -1.38 -6.81
C LEU A 126 20.50 -0.51 -7.94
N TYR A 127 19.66 0.24 -8.61
CA TYR A 127 20.04 1.17 -9.67
C TYR A 127 19.95 2.62 -9.18
N ILE A 128 21.00 3.40 -9.41
CA ILE A 128 21.06 4.84 -9.12
C ILE A 128 21.07 5.58 -10.46
N VAL A 129 20.28 6.65 -10.57
CA VAL A 129 20.24 7.48 -11.76
C VAL A 129 21.48 8.33 -11.85
N ASP A 130 22.16 8.29 -13.02
CA ASP A 130 23.38 9.05 -13.26
C ASP A 130 23.15 10.56 -13.07
N GLY A 131 24.10 11.24 -12.45
CA GLY A 131 24.07 12.68 -12.21
C GLY A 131 23.31 13.11 -10.96
N SER A 132 22.85 12.18 -10.14
CA SER A 132 22.24 12.49 -8.83
C SER A 132 23.27 13.10 -7.87
N SER A 133 22.86 14.06 -7.04
CA SER A 133 23.74 14.70 -6.06
C SER A 133 24.21 13.70 -5.00
N LYS A 134 25.41 13.93 -4.41
CA LYS A 134 25.96 12.99 -3.41
C LYS A 134 25.07 12.82 -2.17
N ASP A 135 24.45 13.89 -1.70
CA ASP A 135 23.58 13.86 -0.53
C ASP A 135 22.29 13.06 -0.82
N LEU A 136 21.72 13.28 -2.01
CA LEU A 136 20.55 12.55 -2.47
C LEU A 136 20.86 11.06 -2.67
N VAL A 137 22.03 10.74 -3.22
CA VAL A 137 22.50 9.35 -3.39
C VAL A 137 22.60 8.62 -2.04
N ALA A 138 23.17 9.25 -1.01
CA ALA A 138 23.30 8.62 0.31
C ALA A 138 21.92 8.27 0.90
N THR A 139 20.96 9.16 0.73
CA THR A 139 19.56 8.97 1.17
C THR A 139 18.91 7.82 0.43
N ILE A 140 19.01 7.82 -0.92
CA ILE A 140 18.41 6.79 -1.78
C ILE A 140 19.05 5.43 -1.54
N VAL A 141 20.38 5.36 -1.48
CA VAL A 141 21.10 4.10 -1.20
C VAL A 141 20.60 3.47 0.10
N THR A 142 20.38 4.27 1.14
CA THR A 142 19.86 3.74 2.41
C THR A 142 18.44 3.19 2.24
N HIS A 143 17.55 3.91 1.56
CA HIS A 143 16.17 3.48 1.30
C HIS A 143 16.13 2.18 0.49
N GLU A 144 16.78 2.17 -0.66
CA GLU A 144 16.76 1.04 -1.59
C GLU A 144 17.48 -0.21 -1.04
N LEU A 145 18.48 -0.02 -0.18
CA LEU A 145 19.10 -1.15 0.52
C LEU A 145 18.17 -1.80 1.54
N VAL A 146 17.20 -1.05 2.11
CA VAL A 146 16.15 -1.68 2.92
C VAL A 146 15.30 -2.59 2.04
N HIS A 147 14.92 -2.17 0.83
CA HIS A 147 14.22 -3.04 -0.12
C HIS A 147 15.04 -4.26 -0.52
N ALA A 148 16.35 -4.09 -0.75
CA ALA A 148 17.25 -5.21 -1.02
C ALA A 148 17.34 -6.19 0.16
N LEU A 149 17.25 -5.71 1.39
CA LEU A 149 17.17 -6.56 2.57
C LEU A 149 15.82 -7.27 2.67
N GLN A 150 14.71 -6.54 2.50
CA GLN A 150 13.35 -7.09 2.50
C GLN A 150 13.22 -8.26 1.54
N ASP A 151 13.67 -8.07 0.30
CA ASP A 151 13.58 -9.06 -0.77
C ASP A 151 14.39 -10.35 -0.52
N GLN A 152 15.35 -10.32 0.39
CA GLN A 152 16.06 -11.51 0.84
C GLN A 152 15.29 -12.34 1.88
N TYR A 153 14.20 -11.80 2.44
CA TYR A 153 13.35 -12.45 3.45
C TYR A 153 11.93 -12.70 2.96
N ILE A 154 11.43 -11.86 2.06
CA ILE A 154 10.13 -12.01 1.42
C ILE A 154 10.25 -11.62 -0.05
N SER A 155 9.65 -12.36 -0.96
CA SER A 155 9.69 -12.04 -2.38
C SER A 155 8.85 -10.80 -2.68
N LEU A 156 9.49 -9.65 -2.88
CA LEU A 156 8.80 -8.40 -3.26
C LEU A 156 8.05 -8.55 -4.58
N ASP A 157 8.64 -9.24 -5.55
CA ASP A 157 8.00 -9.54 -6.83
C ASP A 157 6.69 -10.33 -6.68
N SER A 158 6.63 -11.30 -5.77
CA SER A 158 5.42 -12.09 -5.55
C SER A 158 4.31 -11.29 -4.88
N VAL A 159 4.64 -10.36 -4.01
CA VAL A 159 3.66 -9.49 -3.34
C VAL A 159 3.07 -8.47 -4.32
N GLN A 160 3.89 -7.93 -5.22
CA GLN A 160 3.46 -6.98 -6.24
C GLN A 160 2.57 -7.62 -7.34
N LYS A 161 2.55 -8.94 -7.45
CA LYS A 161 1.74 -9.69 -8.43
C LYS A 161 0.36 -10.10 -7.94
N VAL A 162 -0.09 -9.60 -6.81
CA VAL A 162 -1.47 -9.80 -6.37
C VAL A 162 -2.38 -9.00 -7.31
N VAL A 163 -3.34 -9.68 -7.94
CA VAL A 163 -4.25 -9.11 -8.94
C VAL A 163 -5.66 -9.13 -8.38
N GLY A 164 -6.41 -8.05 -8.61
CA GLY A 164 -7.79 -7.95 -8.21
C GLY A 164 -8.01 -7.90 -6.68
N ASP A 165 -7.04 -7.40 -5.93
CA ASP A 165 -7.08 -7.17 -4.47
C ASP A 165 -6.18 -5.96 -4.18
N ASN A 166 -6.63 -4.78 -4.65
CA ASN A 166 -5.87 -3.53 -4.60
C ASN A 166 -5.65 -3.07 -3.15
N ASP A 167 -6.62 -3.28 -2.29
CA ASP A 167 -6.52 -2.95 -0.87
C ASP A 167 -5.40 -3.72 -0.18
N ARG A 168 -5.32 -5.01 -0.40
CA ARG A 168 -4.25 -5.86 0.14
C ARG A 168 -2.89 -5.50 -0.45
N GLN A 169 -2.83 -5.19 -1.74
CA GLN A 169 -1.59 -4.76 -2.39
C GLN A 169 -1.11 -3.44 -1.79
N SER A 170 -1.99 -2.47 -1.58
CA SER A 170 -1.71 -1.18 -0.95
C SER A 170 -1.24 -1.34 0.50
N ALA A 171 -1.86 -2.25 1.25
CA ALA A 171 -1.41 -2.59 2.61
C ALA A 171 -0.01 -3.19 2.63
N ALA A 172 0.30 -4.12 1.75
CA ALA A 172 1.63 -4.73 1.65
C ALA A 172 2.69 -3.71 1.23
N GLN A 173 2.37 -2.86 0.25
CA GLN A 173 3.24 -1.77 -0.19
C GLN A 173 3.51 -0.78 0.94
N SER A 174 2.51 -0.49 1.78
CA SER A 174 2.65 0.34 2.97
C SER A 174 3.63 -0.24 3.98
N VAL A 175 3.72 -1.55 4.12
CA VAL A 175 4.73 -2.19 4.97
C VAL A 175 6.13 -1.99 4.40
N PHE A 176 6.32 -2.20 3.11
CA PHE A 176 7.66 -2.13 2.49
C PHE A 176 8.18 -0.70 2.45
N GLU A 177 7.39 0.22 1.91
CA GLU A 177 7.77 1.62 1.83
C GLU A 177 7.85 2.26 3.21
N GLY A 178 6.90 1.93 4.08
CA GLY A 178 6.87 2.43 5.44
C GLY A 178 8.09 2.03 6.26
N GLN A 179 8.54 0.78 6.15
CA GLN A 179 9.77 0.32 6.77
C GLN A 179 10.99 1.05 6.17
N ALA A 180 11.07 1.16 4.85
CA ALA A 180 12.20 1.81 4.18
C ALA A 180 12.34 3.28 4.60
N VAL A 181 11.24 4.04 4.62
CA VAL A 181 11.20 5.43 5.08
C VAL A 181 11.57 5.55 6.56
N TYR A 182 10.96 4.74 7.42
CA TYR A 182 11.20 4.80 8.86
C TYR A 182 12.67 4.51 9.19
N GLU A 183 13.23 3.44 8.64
CA GLU A 183 14.63 3.07 8.91
C GLU A 183 15.61 4.06 8.28
N GLN A 184 15.33 4.57 7.08
CA GLN A 184 16.10 5.64 6.46
C GLN A 184 16.19 6.87 7.36
N ILE A 185 15.05 7.37 7.85
CA ILE A 185 14.98 8.55 8.73
C ILE A 185 15.68 8.27 10.06
N SER A 186 15.43 7.09 10.66
CA SER A 186 16.08 6.67 11.90
C SER A 186 17.62 6.66 11.78
N ILE A 187 18.14 6.12 10.68
CA ILE A 187 19.57 6.08 10.39
C ILE A 187 20.15 7.48 10.19
N MET A 188 19.45 8.34 9.43
CA MET A 188 19.86 9.74 9.21
C MET A 188 19.91 10.55 10.51
N LEU A 189 19.06 10.25 11.48
CA LEU A 189 19.03 10.85 12.81
C LEU A 189 20.02 10.17 13.80
N GLY A 190 20.96 9.37 13.29
CA GLY A 190 22.00 8.72 14.10
C GLY A 190 21.49 7.54 14.94
N GLY A 191 20.35 6.96 14.57
CA GLY A 191 19.74 5.84 15.29
C GLY A 191 19.05 6.23 16.60
N SER A 192 19.02 7.52 16.94
CA SER A 192 18.20 8.02 18.03
C SER A 192 16.82 8.43 17.51
N ASN A 193 15.79 7.68 17.87
CA ASN A 193 14.42 8.01 17.48
C ASN A 193 13.82 9.19 18.29
N ILE A 194 14.65 9.92 19.04
CA ILE A 194 14.21 11.03 19.89
C ILE A 194 13.44 12.07 19.09
N ALA A 195 13.98 12.49 17.93
CA ALA A 195 13.33 13.51 17.10
C ALA A 195 11.99 13.03 16.50
N ILE A 196 11.88 11.74 16.18
CA ILE A 196 10.65 11.12 15.67
C ILE A 196 9.61 11.00 16.80
N ASN A 197 10.05 10.69 18.01
CA ASN A 197 9.19 10.44 19.16
C ASN A 197 8.83 11.70 19.95
N LEU A 198 9.39 12.87 19.62
CA LEU A 198 8.96 14.14 20.17
C LEU A 198 7.50 14.43 19.75
N PRO A 199 6.69 15.08 20.61
CA PRO A 199 5.36 15.55 20.23
C PRO A 199 5.40 16.35 18.92
N GLY A 200 4.61 15.95 17.91
CA GLY A 200 4.60 16.55 16.57
C GLY A 200 5.85 16.28 15.72
N GLY A 201 6.79 15.45 16.18
CA GLY A 201 8.00 15.11 15.40
C GLY A 201 7.66 14.34 14.12
N TRP A 202 6.75 13.38 14.22
CA TRP A 202 6.28 12.63 13.07
C TRP A 202 5.45 13.48 12.10
N ASP A 203 4.62 14.37 12.61
CA ASP A 203 3.81 15.28 11.77
C ASP A 203 4.70 16.19 10.91
N ARG A 204 5.80 16.71 11.46
CA ARG A 204 6.79 17.48 10.69
C ARG A 204 7.43 16.68 9.58
N ILE A 205 7.74 15.42 9.82
CA ILE A 205 8.30 14.52 8.79
C ILE A 205 7.28 14.30 7.68
N ARG A 206 6.03 14.07 8.02
CA ARG A 206 4.93 13.95 7.05
C ARG A 206 4.78 15.21 6.20
N ASP A 207 4.81 16.39 6.82
CA ASP A 207 4.72 17.66 6.11
C ASP A 207 5.91 17.84 5.15
N MET A 208 7.14 17.55 5.58
CA MET A 208 8.32 17.60 4.72
C MET A 208 8.22 16.69 3.50
N ILE A 209 7.72 15.47 3.67
CA ILE A 209 7.51 14.52 2.55
C ILE A 209 6.47 15.09 1.59
N ARG A 210 5.33 15.58 2.10
CA ARG A 210 4.28 16.20 1.27
C ARG A 210 4.78 17.43 0.51
N GLU A 211 5.52 18.32 1.17
CA GLU A 211 6.11 19.51 0.54
C GLU A 211 7.11 19.13 -0.57
N SER A 212 7.96 18.13 -0.32
CA SER A 212 8.89 17.63 -1.32
C SER A 212 8.17 17.10 -2.56
N GLN A 213 7.13 16.30 -2.39
CA GLN A 213 6.33 15.77 -3.48
C GLN A 213 5.58 16.88 -4.22
N ALA A 214 4.97 17.83 -3.50
CA ALA A 214 4.25 18.97 -4.08
C ALA A 214 5.16 19.90 -4.92
N SER A 215 6.47 19.86 -4.73
CA SER A 215 7.43 20.60 -5.54
C SER A 215 7.67 20.02 -6.94
N MET A 216 7.20 18.80 -7.20
CA MET A 216 7.33 18.11 -8.50
C MET A 216 6.16 18.46 -9.41
N PRO A 217 6.38 19.06 -10.61
CA PRO A 217 5.30 19.59 -11.43
C PRO A 217 4.27 18.56 -11.89
N VAL A 218 4.67 17.36 -12.31
CA VAL A 218 3.74 16.31 -12.76
C VAL A 218 2.92 15.80 -11.57
N PHE A 219 3.56 15.57 -10.42
CA PHE A 219 2.88 15.18 -9.20
C PHE A 219 1.89 16.25 -8.72
N ALA A 220 2.29 17.52 -8.71
CA ALA A 220 1.43 18.63 -8.28
C ALA A 220 0.18 18.78 -9.15
N ALA A 221 0.28 18.42 -10.44
CA ALA A 221 -0.84 18.45 -11.40
C ALA A 221 -1.69 17.16 -11.37
N ALA A 222 -1.29 16.14 -10.64
CA ALA A 222 -1.98 14.86 -10.59
C ALA A 222 -3.37 14.98 -9.92
N PRO A 223 -4.37 14.20 -10.34
CA PRO A 223 -5.61 14.04 -9.60
C PRO A 223 -5.34 13.61 -8.15
N ARG A 224 -6.21 14.05 -7.23
CA ARG A 224 -6.07 13.79 -5.79
C ARG A 224 -5.87 12.29 -5.49
N VAL A 225 -6.66 11.42 -6.11
CA VAL A 225 -6.52 9.97 -5.89
C VAL A 225 -5.10 9.51 -6.20
N ILE A 226 -4.50 9.95 -7.30
CA ILE A 226 -3.13 9.58 -7.68
C ILE A 226 -2.11 10.14 -6.69
N GLN A 227 -2.27 11.40 -6.25
CA GLN A 227 -1.38 11.99 -5.25
C GLN A 227 -1.43 11.21 -3.92
N GLU A 228 -2.62 10.94 -3.42
CA GLU A 228 -2.79 10.29 -2.13
C GLU A 228 -2.39 8.80 -2.15
N THR A 229 -2.70 8.06 -3.21
CA THR A 229 -2.29 6.64 -3.33
C THR A 229 -0.78 6.49 -3.43
N LEU A 230 -0.08 7.43 -4.06
CA LEU A 230 1.38 7.43 -4.12
C LEU A 230 2.04 7.78 -2.78
N ILE A 231 1.43 8.66 -1.98
CA ILE A 231 2.03 9.09 -0.71
C ILE A 231 1.67 8.15 0.45
N PHE A 232 0.50 7.52 0.39
CA PHE A 232 -0.04 6.69 1.48
C PHE A 232 0.94 5.62 2.00
N PRO A 233 1.62 4.83 1.15
CA PRO A 233 2.59 3.85 1.60
C PRO A 233 3.75 4.45 2.41
N TYR A 234 4.22 5.62 2.02
CA TYR A 234 5.34 6.31 2.67
C TYR A 234 4.94 6.93 4.01
N LEU A 235 3.76 7.53 4.11
CA LEU A 235 3.32 8.24 5.30
C LEU A 235 2.61 7.34 6.30
N SER A 236 1.51 6.71 5.87
CA SER A 236 0.72 5.83 6.75
C SER A 236 1.45 4.53 7.03
N GLY A 237 2.17 4.00 6.02
CA GLY A 237 3.01 2.82 6.18
C GLY A 237 4.13 3.04 7.19
N ALA A 238 4.83 4.18 7.18
CA ALA A 238 5.89 4.43 8.14
C ALA A 238 5.36 4.67 9.56
N GLU A 239 4.18 5.28 9.72
CA GLU A 239 3.50 5.39 11.00
C GLU A 239 3.07 4.01 11.53
N PHE A 240 2.51 3.17 10.66
CA PHE A 240 2.18 1.79 10.98
C PHE A 240 3.43 0.99 11.39
N TYR A 241 4.52 1.07 10.61
CA TYR A 241 5.75 0.36 10.92
C TYR A 241 6.39 0.85 12.22
N ARG A 242 6.34 2.15 12.53
CA ARG A 242 6.75 2.71 13.83
C ARG A 242 5.99 2.05 14.96
N ASN A 243 4.65 2.02 14.86
CA ASN A 243 3.79 1.37 15.85
C ASN A 243 4.08 -0.13 15.97
N TYR A 244 4.37 -0.81 14.85
CA TYR A 244 4.74 -2.22 14.85
C TYR A 244 6.05 -2.45 15.61
N LYS A 245 7.06 -1.67 15.34
CA LYS A 245 8.38 -1.77 15.98
C LYS A 245 8.33 -1.53 17.49
N GLU A 246 7.48 -0.59 17.92
CA GLU A 246 7.26 -0.30 19.35
C GLU A 246 6.49 -1.42 20.07
N ARG A 247 5.49 -2.01 19.44
CA ARG A 247 4.60 -3.00 20.05
C ARG A 247 5.09 -4.45 19.93
N LYS A 248 5.87 -4.75 18.89
CA LYS A 248 6.41 -6.09 18.58
C LYS A 248 7.94 -6.05 18.38
N PRO A 249 8.72 -5.58 19.38
CA PRO A 249 10.16 -5.43 19.22
C PRO A 249 10.83 -6.76 18.89
N GLY A 250 11.78 -6.72 17.95
CA GLY A 250 12.55 -7.90 17.53
C GLY A 250 11.80 -8.91 16.65
N THR A 251 10.56 -8.61 16.27
CA THR A 251 9.78 -9.46 15.35
C THR A 251 9.86 -8.90 13.94
N ALA A 252 10.18 -9.75 12.97
CA ALA A 252 10.14 -9.35 11.56
C ALA A 252 8.68 -9.24 11.06
N ILE A 253 8.33 -8.08 10.54
CA ILE A 253 6.95 -7.79 10.09
C ILE A 253 6.48 -8.71 8.96
N TYR A 254 7.40 -9.28 8.18
CA TYR A 254 7.08 -10.16 7.04
C TYR A 254 6.34 -11.45 7.42
N ASN A 255 6.40 -11.84 8.68
CA ASN A 255 5.69 -13.01 9.21
C ASN A 255 4.26 -12.70 9.68
N ASP A 256 3.90 -11.43 9.72
CA ASP A 256 2.63 -10.95 10.26
C ASP A 256 2.22 -9.65 9.53
N MET A 257 1.99 -9.77 8.22
CA MET A 257 1.65 -8.65 7.36
C MET A 257 0.19 -8.23 7.56
N PRO A 258 -0.13 -6.93 7.49
CA PRO A 258 -1.51 -6.47 7.32
C PRO A 258 -2.07 -6.92 5.97
N VAL A 259 -3.38 -7.08 5.92
CA VAL A 259 -4.11 -7.56 4.74
C VAL A 259 -5.13 -6.57 4.21
N SER A 260 -5.23 -5.38 4.81
CA SER A 260 -6.11 -4.29 4.38
C SER A 260 -5.48 -2.93 4.69
N THR A 261 -5.88 -1.89 3.97
CA THR A 261 -5.53 -0.50 4.28
C THR A 261 -6.15 -0.05 5.59
N GLU A 262 -7.28 -0.61 5.99
CA GLU A 262 -7.87 -0.42 7.31
C GLU A 262 -6.88 -0.79 8.42
N GLN A 263 -6.22 -1.95 8.34
CA GLN A 263 -5.22 -2.39 9.30
C GLN A 263 -3.97 -1.48 9.33
N ILE A 264 -3.66 -0.80 8.24
CA ILE A 264 -2.62 0.23 8.18
C ILE A 264 -3.07 1.52 8.90
N ILE A 265 -4.32 1.93 8.70
CA ILE A 265 -4.87 3.19 9.21
C ILE A 265 -5.23 3.07 10.69
N HIS A 266 -5.81 1.93 11.08
CA HIS A 266 -6.30 1.68 12.42
C HIS A 266 -5.42 0.68 13.16
N ALA A 267 -4.64 1.19 14.12
CA ALA A 267 -3.80 0.32 14.96
C ALA A 267 -4.60 -0.75 15.72
N SER A 268 -5.84 -0.49 16.06
CA SER A 268 -6.75 -1.44 16.75
C SER A 268 -7.11 -2.63 15.85
N ALA A 269 -7.36 -2.40 14.58
CA ALA A 269 -7.71 -3.45 13.62
C ALA A 269 -6.56 -4.44 13.36
N PHE A 270 -5.30 -3.99 13.58
CA PHE A 270 -4.12 -4.85 13.42
C PHE A 270 -3.61 -5.43 14.74
N PHE A 271 -3.45 -4.62 15.80
CA PHE A 271 -2.79 -5.02 17.04
C PHE A 271 -3.75 -5.53 18.11
N GLY A 272 -5.06 -5.28 17.98
CA GLY A 272 -6.12 -5.83 18.81
C GLY A 272 -6.54 -7.24 18.37
N THR A 273 -7.84 -7.51 18.45
CA THR A 273 -8.43 -8.63 17.71
C THR A 273 -8.27 -8.30 16.23
N ARG A 274 -7.57 -9.16 15.50
CA ARG A 274 -7.29 -8.90 14.08
C ARG A 274 -8.61 -8.78 13.32
N ASP A 275 -8.83 -7.64 12.73
CA ASP A 275 -9.95 -7.36 11.84
C ASP A 275 -9.54 -7.65 10.40
N ASN A 276 -10.00 -8.77 9.87
CA ASN A 276 -9.70 -9.16 8.50
C ASN A 276 -10.89 -8.82 7.61
N PRO A 277 -10.65 -8.23 6.44
CA PRO A 277 -11.73 -7.82 5.56
C PRO A 277 -12.55 -9.00 5.05
N THR A 278 -13.84 -8.81 4.94
CA THR A 278 -14.76 -9.73 4.29
C THR A 278 -14.51 -9.74 2.78
N ARG A 279 -14.18 -10.91 2.25
CA ARG A 279 -13.99 -11.11 0.80
C ARG A 279 -15.35 -11.17 0.12
N VAL A 280 -15.53 -10.33 -0.91
CA VAL A 280 -16.77 -10.22 -1.67
C VAL A 280 -16.61 -10.87 -3.03
N THR A 281 -17.58 -11.69 -3.42
CA THR A 281 -17.75 -12.19 -4.80
C THR A 281 -19.14 -11.77 -5.29
N LEU A 282 -19.21 -10.95 -6.33
CA LEU A 282 -20.47 -10.37 -6.82
C LEU A 282 -21.43 -11.41 -7.42
N GLY A 283 -20.91 -12.53 -7.90
CA GLY A 283 -21.70 -13.52 -8.63
C GLY A 283 -22.08 -13.06 -10.05
N PRO A 284 -22.90 -13.82 -10.79
CA PRO A 284 -23.33 -13.47 -12.13
C PRO A 284 -24.12 -12.15 -12.18
N LEU A 285 -23.72 -11.26 -13.07
CA LEU A 285 -24.39 -9.96 -13.28
C LEU A 285 -25.62 -10.10 -14.18
N THR A 286 -26.69 -9.38 -13.85
CA THR A 286 -27.93 -9.39 -14.62
C THR A 286 -27.88 -8.37 -15.76
N ASN A 287 -28.05 -8.80 -17.01
CA ASN A 287 -28.01 -7.94 -18.20
C ASN A 287 -26.74 -7.10 -18.35
N ALA A 288 -25.65 -7.59 -17.82
CA ALA A 288 -24.33 -6.98 -17.95
C ALA A 288 -23.24 -8.06 -17.94
N THR A 289 -22.05 -7.70 -18.44
CA THR A 289 -20.85 -8.51 -18.28
C THR A 289 -19.80 -7.68 -17.56
N ASP A 290 -19.04 -8.30 -16.69
CA ASP A 290 -17.86 -7.70 -16.09
C ASP A 290 -16.76 -7.50 -17.15
N ALA A 291 -16.14 -6.35 -17.11
CA ALA A 291 -14.98 -6.03 -17.92
C ALA A 291 -13.70 -5.99 -17.05
N TYR A 292 -13.85 -5.65 -15.78
CA TYR A 292 -12.78 -5.59 -14.80
C TYR A 292 -13.36 -5.59 -13.39
N GLU A 293 -12.77 -6.32 -12.47
CA GLU A 293 -13.13 -6.35 -11.05
C GLU A 293 -11.93 -6.06 -10.15
N ASN A 294 -12.14 -5.24 -9.11
CA ASN A 294 -11.17 -4.99 -8.04
C ASN A 294 -11.89 -4.47 -6.78
N ASP A 295 -11.13 -4.04 -5.78
CA ASP A 295 -11.61 -3.38 -4.57
C ASP A 295 -10.96 -2.00 -4.38
N LEU A 296 -11.52 -1.19 -3.49
CA LEU A 296 -10.98 0.12 -3.12
C LEU A 296 -10.32 0.10 -1.74
N GLY A 297 -10.77 -0.76 -0.85
CA GLY A 297 -10.37 -0.70 0.54
C GLY A 297 -10.92 0.51 1.29
N GLU A 298 -10.66 0.61 2.57
CA GLU A 298 -11.05 1.78 3.36
C GLU A 298 -10.38 3.05 2.86
N PHE A 299 -9.10 2.97 2.49
CA PHE A 299 -8.34 4.15 2.08
C PHE A 299 -8.94 4.84 0.85
N GLU A 300 -9.16 4.13 -0.25
CA GLU A 300 -9.72 4.73 -1.46
C GLU A 300 -11.22 5.03 -1.31
N THR A 301 -11.95 4.31 -0.46
CA THR A 301 -13.31 4.69 -0.06
C THR A 301 -13.33 6.09 0.60
N ARG A 302 -12.36 6.40 1.48
CA ARG A 302 -12.17 7.76 2.01
C ARG A 302 -11.87 8.76 0.90
N LEU A 303 -11.02 8.40 -0.06
CA LEU A 303 -10.68 9.29 -1.18
C LEU A 303 -11.89 9.57 -2.07
N PHE A 304 -12.74 8.58 -2.33
CA PHE A 304 -14.00 8.76 -3.05
C PHE A 304 -14.90 9.81 -2.36
N LEU A 305 -15.12 9.67 -1.07
CA LEU A 305 -15.93 10.61 -0.31
C LEU A 305 -15.28 11.99 -0.27
N PHE A 306 -13.98 12.06 0.01
CA PHE A 306 -13.23 13.33 0.09
C PHE A 306 -13.19 14.06 -1.26
N GLN A 307 -13.03 13.35 -2.37
CA GLN A 307 -13.04 13.95 -3.71
C GLN A 307 -14.31 14.74 -3.98
N HIS A 308 -15.46 14.20 -3.58
CA HIS A 308 -16.75 14.82 -3.90
C HIS A 308 -17.24 15.80 -2.84
N LEU A 309 -16.94 15.53 -1.56
CA LEU A 309 -17.40 16.37 -0.44
C LEU A 309 -16.45 17.50 -0.12
N ASN A 310 -15.15 17.35 -0.40
CA ASN A 310 -14.09 18.25 0.03
C ASN A 310 -14.12 18.51 1.55
N ASP A 311 -14.47 17.48 2.32
CA ASP A 311 -14.49 17.46 3.78
C ASP A 311 -13.82 16.15 4.25
N GLN A 312 -12.60 16.29 4.81
CA GLN A 312 -11.81 15.15 5.25
C GLN A 312 -12.43 14.43 6.44
N ASN A 313 -13.01 15.18 7.39
CA ASN A 313 -13.61 14.59 8.58
C ASN A 313 -14.87 13.78 8.22
N GLU A 314 -15.67 14.31 7.29
CA GLU A 314 -16.85 13.62 6.79
C GLU A 314 -16.45 12.37 6.00
N ALA A 315 -15.40 12.43 5.19
CA ALA A 315 -14.87 11.28 4.46
C ALA A 315 -14.33 10.18 5.38
N ILE A 316 -13.58 10.55 6.43
CA ILE A 316 -13.09 9.60 7.43
C ILE A 316 -14.27 8.91 8.12
N ARG A 317 -15.26 9.68 8.60
CA ARG A 317 -16.43 9.11 9.27
C ARG A 317 -17.21 8.17 8.37
N GLY A 318 -17.39 8.55 7.09
CA GLY A 318 -18.17 7.74 6.15
C GLY A 318 -17.48 6.47 5.67
N ALA A 319 -16.16 6.34 5.86
CA ALA A 319 -15.43 5.13 5.51
C ALA A 319 -15.06 4.27 6.73
N SER A 320 -15.21 4.79 7.94
CA SER A 320 -14.92 4.04 9.18
C SER A 320 -15.89 2.87 9.34
N GLY A 321 -15.36 1.70 9.78
CA GLY A 321 -16.11 0.46 9.87
C GLY A 321 -16.31 -0.24 8.51
N TRP A 322 -15.51 0.11 7.51
CA TRP A 322 -15.39 -0.67 6.28
C TRP A 322 -14.84 -2.07 6.63
N ASP A 323 -15.51 -3.11 6.14
CA ASP A 323 -15.14 -4.50 6.40
C ASP A 323 -14.88 -5.28 5.09
N GLY A 324 -14.99 -4.63 3.96
CA GLY A 324 -14.73 -5.24 2.66
C GLY A 324 -15.50 -4.59 1.54
N ASP A 325 -15.00 -4.72 0.33
CA ASP A 325 -15.71 -4.24 -0.85
C ASP A 325 -15.32 -5.00 -2.13
N ARG A 326 -16.10 -4.79 -3.16
CA ARG A 326 -15.83 -5.25 -4.51
C ARG A 326 -16.52 -4.35 -5.50
N TYR A 327 -15.79 -3.86 -6.49
CA TYR A 327 -16.41 -3.19 -7.64
C TYR A 327 -16.21 -3.99 -8.93
N ALA A 328 -17.13 -3.79 -9.87
CA ALA A 328 -16.97 -4.25 -11.24
C ALA A 328 -17.26 -3.12 -12.23
N VAL A 329 -16.33 -2.88 -13.13
CA VAL A 329 -16.60 -2.14 -14.37
C VAL A 329 -17.41 -3.06 -15.27
N VAL A 330 -18.59 -2.63 -15.68
CA VAL A 330 -19.54 -3.47 -16.39
C VAL A 330 -19.86 -2.92 -17.78
N ASN A 331 -20.13 -3.83 -18.72
CA ASN A 331 -20.69 -3.49 -20.02
C ASN A 331 -22.18 -3.87 -20.02
N THR A 332 -23.05 -2.87 -20.17
CA THR A 332 -24.48 -3.04 -20.40
C THR A 332 -24.83 -2.85 -21.87
N PRO A 333 -26.02 -3.25 -22.34
CA PRO A 333 -26.49 -2.95 -23.70
C PRO A 333 -26.50 -1.45 -24.03
N GLN A 334 -26.59 -0.58 -23.02
CA GLN A 334 -26.61 0.89 -23.18
C GLN A 334 -25.20 1.52 -23.09
N GLY A 335 -24.19 0.73 -22.71
CA GLY A 335 -22.82 1.19 -22.58
C GLY A 335 -22.18 0.82 -21.23
N PRO A 336 -20.97 1.32 -20.97
CA PRO A 336 -20.21 0.95 -19.77
C PRO A 336 -20.74 1.65 -18.51
N GLY A 337 -20.73 0.93 -17.38
CA GLY A 337 -21.06 1.41 -16.05
C GLY A 337 -20.14 0.87 -14.98
N ILE A 338 -20.48 1.09 -13.72
CA ILE A 338 -19.82 0.50 -12.57
C ILE A 338 -20.85 0.07 -11.54
N VAL A 339 -20.60 -1.06 -10.91
CA VAL A 339 -21.28 -1.51 -9.69
C VAL A 339 -20.22 -1.63 -8.59
N TRP A 340 -20.56 -1.24 -7.36
CA TRP A 340 -19.66 -1.30 -6.22
C TRP A 340 -20.44 -1.69 -4.97
N LEU A 341 -20.05 -2.80 -4.36
CA LEU A 341 -20.65 -3.37 -3.16
C LEU A 341 -19.66 -3.21 -2.01
N THR A 342 -20.11 -2.61 -0.91
CA THR A 342 -19.36 -2.43 0.32
C THR A 342 -19.99 -3.17 1.48
N VAL A 343 -19.19 -3.80 2.31
CA VAL A 343 -19.58 -4.51 3.54
C VAL A 343 -19.12 -3.69 4.74
N TRP A 344 -19.89 -3.68 5.82
CA TRP A 344 -19.66 -2.83 6.98
C TRP A 344 -19.72 -3.64 8.27
N ASP A 345 -18.98 -3.18 9.31
CA ASP A 345 -18.97 -3.81 10.63
C ASP A 345 -20.34 -3.80 11.32
N SER A 346 -21.08 -2.72 11.13
CA SER A 346 -22.40 -2.58 11.73
C SER A 346 -23.42 -1.86 10.81
N PRO A 347 -24.73 -2.04 11.08
CA PRO A 347 -25.76 -1.28 10.38
C PRO A 347 -25.65 0.26 10.55
N VAL A 348 -25.03 0.72 11.63
CA VAL A 348 -24.80 2.15 11.88
C VAL A 348 -23.81 2.71 10.87
N GLU A 349 -22.66 2.06 10.71
CA GLU A 349 -21.58 2.45 9.79
C GLU A 349 -22.03 2.33 8.32
N ALA A 350 -22.75 1.25 7.98
CA ALA A 350 -23.39 1.15 6.67
C ALA A 350 -24.36 2.31 6.39
N GLY A 351 -25.15 2.72 7.40
CA GLY A 351 -26.05 3.86 7.32
C GLY A 351 -25.30 5.20 7.18
N GLU A 352 -24.19 5.38 7.88
CA GLU A 352 -23.34 6.56 7.75
C GLU A 352 -22.74 6.67 6.36
N PHE A 353 -22.14 5.58 5.85
CA PHE A 353 -21.66 5.55 4.47
C PHE A 353 -22.78 5.82 3.46
N TYR A 354 -23.92 5.15 3.57
CA TYR A 354 -25.07 5.34 2.69
C TYR A 354 -25.52 6.81 2.61
N ASP A 355 -25.57 7.50 3.75
CA ASP A 355 -25.98 8.90 3.79
C ASP A 355 -24.90 9.83 3.24
N ILE A 356 -23.63 9.58 3.59
CA ILE A 356 -22.50 10.40 3.15
C ILE A 356 -22.25 10.19 1.65
N ALA A 357 -22.28 8.95 1.15
CA ALA A 357 -22.17 8.65 -0.28
C ALA A 357 -23.34 9.24 -1.09
N GLY A 358 -24.55 9.24 -0.52
CA GLY A 358 -25.68 9.93 -1.12
C GLY A 358 -25.42 11.44 -1.32
N ARG A 359 -24.88 12.12 -0.30
CA ARG A 359 -24.47 13.54 -0.42
C ARG A 359 -23.33 13.74 -1.42
N ALA A 360 -22.37 12.80 -1.50
CA ALA A 360 -21.29 12.84 -2.47
C ALA A 360 -21.83 12.77 -3.91
N ILE A 361 -22.79 11.87 -4.17
CA ILE A 361 -23.51 11.78 -5.46
C ILE A 361 -24.23 13.09 -5.77
N GLU A 362 -25.01 13.62 -4.83
CA GLU A 362 -25.76 14.87 -5.00
C GLU A 362 -24.83 16.04 -5.34
N LYS A 363 -23.71 16.15 -4.65
CA LYS A 363 -22.74 17.21 -4.88
C LYS A 363 -21.99 17.03 -6.22
N ARG A 364 -21.56 15.80 -6.53
CA ARG A 364 -20.87 15.49 -7.78
C ARG A 364 -21.69 15.85 -9.01
N PHE A 365 -22.95 15.51 -9.01
CA PHE A 365 -23.83 15.64 -10.17
C PHE A 365 -24.79 16.84 -10.11
N ALA A 366 -24.70 17.67 -9.07
CA ALA A 366 -25.61 18.78 -8.82
C ALA A 366 -27.10 18.32 -8.92
N THR A 367 -27.43 17.15 -8.35
CA THR A 367 -28.73 16.50 -8.41
C THR A 367 -29.29 16.22 -7.01
N LYS A 368 -30.51 15.76 -6.93
CA LYS A 368 -31.14 15.27 -5.70
C LYS A 368 -31.72 13.88 -5.91
N ALA A 369 -31.86 13.15 -4.81
CA ALA A 369 -32.56 11.87 -4.83
C ALA A 369 -33.97 12.04 -5.37
N ALA A 370 -34.40 11.15 -6.30
CA ALA A 370 -35.71 11.18 -6.93
C ALA A 370 -36.84 10.95 -5.90
N ALA A 371 -38.01 11.47 -6.16
CA ALA A 371 -39.20 11.27 -5.29
C ALA A 371 -39.57 9.81 -5.09
N ALA A 372 -39.20 8.92 -6.02
CA ALA A 372 -39.38 7.47 -5.91
C ALA A 372 -38.35 6.77 -5.00
N SER A 373 -37.44 7.50 -4.36
CA SER A 373 -36.46 6.98 -3.38
C SER A 373 -37.20 6.59 -2.09
N THR A 374 -36.61 5.60 -1.41
CA THR A 374 -37.05 5.14 -0.07
C THR A 374 -35.95 5.34 0.94
N SER A 375 -36.16 5.00 2.19
CA SER A 375 -35.08 5.00 3.21
C SER A 375 -33.97 4.01 2.91
N LEU A 376 -34.24 2.95 2.14
CA LEU A 376 -33.28 1.92 1.77
C LEU A 376 -32.73 2.04 0.35
N VAL A 377 -33.33 2.89 -0.50
CA VAL A 377 -32.94 3.02 -1.91
C VAL A 377 -33.03 4.48 -2.32
N LYS A 378 -31.90 5.09 -2.65
CA LYS A 378 -31.80 6.43 -3.26
C LYS A 378 -31.57 6.26 -4.76
N LYS A 379 -32.37 6.89 -5.59
CA LYS A 379 -32.27 6.89 -7.06
C LYS A 379 -31.95 8.29 -7.55
N TYR A 380 -31.06 8.37 -8.53
CA TYR A 380 -30.64 9.64 -9.11
C TYR A 380 -30.62 9.56 -10.63
N SER A 381 -30.90 10.66 -11.29
CA SER A 381 -30.69 10.86 -12.73
C SER A 381 -29.77 12.05 -12.93
N ALA A 382 -28.71 11.86 -13.69
CA ALA A 382 -27.68 12.87 -13.90
C ALA A 382 -27.18 12.80 -15.36
N GLY A 383 -27.67 13.71 -16.21
CA GLY A 383 -27.35 13.72 -17.63
C GLY A 383 -27.73 12.40 -18.31
N ASN A 384 -26.74 11.69 -18.83
CA ASN A 384 -26.91 10.40 -19.49
C ASN A 384 -26.67 9.19 -18.55
N ARG A 385 -26.80 9.38 -17.24
CA ARG A 385 -26.54 8.36 -16.22
C ARG A 385 -27.74 8.15 -15.32
N THR A 386 -27.93 6.91 -14.89
CA THR A 386 -28.85 6.48 -13.84
C THR A 386 -28.01 5.92 -12.69
N LEU A 387 -28.18 6.47 -11.48
CA LEU A 387 -27.47 5.99 -10.31
C LEU A 387 -28.47 5.47 -9.28
N GLN A 388 -28.06 4.41 -8.58
CA GLN A 388 -28.80 3.87 -7.44
C GLN A 388 -27.83 3.59 -6.29
N LEU A 389 -28.22 3.98 -5.10
CA LEU A 389 -27.56 3.61 -3.86
C LEU A 389 -28.59 2.87 -3.00
N SER A 390 -28.28 1.67 -2.58
CA SER A 390 -29.20 0.85 -1.79
C SER A 390 -28.51 0.17 -0.61
N THR A 391 -29.23 -0.03 0.48
CA THR A 391 -28.78 -0.83 1.62
C THR A 391 -29.50 -2.16 1.62
N VAL A 392 -28.78 -3.22 1.91
CA VAL A 392 -29.30 -4.59 1.98
C VAL A 392 -28.50 -5.38 3.03
N GLU A 393 -29.11 -6.40 3.59
CA GLU A 393 -28.42 -7.39 4.41
C GLU A 393 -28.08 -8.63 3.57
N ILE A 394 -26.82 -9.06 3.56
CA ILE A 394 -26.36 -10.26 2.87
C ILE A 394 -25.62 -11.15 3.88
N ALA A 395 -26.09 -12.37 4.07
CA ALA A 395 -25.53 -13.32 5.01
C ALA A 395 -25.35 -12.75 6.45
N GLY A 396 -26.28 -11.90 6.90
CA GLY A 396 -26.23 -11.26 8.22
C GLY A 396 -25.29 -10.05 8.29
N ARG A 397 -24.68 -9.62 7.20
CA ARG A 397 -23.79 -8.45 7.14
C ARG A 397 -24.50 -7.25 6.50
N PRO A 398 -24.33 -6.03 7.05
CA PRO A 398 -24.86 -4.81 6.42
C PRO A 398 -24.03 -4.46 5.18
N VAL A 399 -24.71 -4.23 4.08
CA VAL A 399 -24.12 -3.97 2.76
C VAL A 399 -24.71 -2.72 2.13
N VAL A 400 -23.89 -1.93 1.47
CA VAL A 400 -24.33 -0.84 0.61
C VAL A 400 -23.90 -1.14 -0.83
N LEU A 401 -24.86 -1.07 -1.75
CA LEU A 401 -24.65 -1.27 -3.18
C LEU A 401 -24.80 0.07 -3.90
N TYR A 402 -23.76 0.45 -4.63
CA TYR A 402 -23.72 1.60 -5.53
C TYR A 402 -23.71 1.11 -6.98
N GLU A 403 -24.62 1.62 -7.79
CA GLU A 403 -24.69 1.36 -9.22
C GLU A 403 -24.73 2.69 -9.96
N ASP A 404 -23.83 2.84 -10.95
CA ASP A 404 -23.75 4.02 -11.80
C ASP A 404 -23.66 3.58 -13.26
N LEU A 405 -24.77 3.66 -13.95
CA LEU A 405 -25.05 3.04 -15.23
C LEU A 405 -25.46 4.09 -16.26
N PRO A 406 -25.33 3.79 -17.57
CA PRO A 406 -25.93 4.63 -18.62
C PRO A 406 -27.42 4.82 -18.44
N ALA A 407 -27.96 5.97 -18.85
CA ALA A 407 -29.39 6.22 -18.84
C ALA A 407 -30.16 5.16 -19.66
N GLY A 408 -31.24 4.65 -19.09
CA GLY A 408 -32.03 3.58 -19.69
C GLY A 408 -31.51 2.16 -19.44
N ALA A 409 -30.35 2.01 -18.77
CA ALA A 409 -29.95 0.70 -18.27
C ALA A 409 -30.79 0.29 -17.06
N ASN A 410 -31.05 -1.01 -16.94
CA ASN A 410 -31.70 -1.54 -15.75
C ASN A 410 -30.75 -1.48 -14.57
N VAL A 411 -31.15 -0.87 -13.49
CA VAL A 411 -30.50 -1.00 -12.18
C VAL A 411 -30.78 -2.36 -11.55
N ASN A 412 -30.09 -2.73 -10.47
CA ASN A 412 -30.10 -4.07 -9.86
C ASN A 412 -29.37 -5.10 -10.74
N ILE A 413 -28.22 -4.72 -11.26
CA ILE A 413 -27.31 -5.61 -12.00
C ILE A 413 -26.77 -6.70 -11.08
N VAL A 414 -26.41 -6.34 -9.84
CA VAL A 414 -25.98 -7.29 -8.81
C VAL A 414 -27.22 -7.90 -8.15
N ASN A 415 -27.27 -9.24 -8.16
CA ASN A 415 -28.30 -9.97 -7.42
C ASN A 415 -27.80 -10.31 -6.00
N PRO A 416 -28.32 -9.67 -4.93
CA PRO A 416 -27.84 -9.89 -3.56
C PRO A 416 -27.89 -11.37 -3.13
N ALA A 417 -28.83 -12.16 -3.63
CA ALA A 417 -28.94 -13.59 -3.31
C ALA A 417 -27.81 -14.46 -3.89
N GLN A 418 -27.03 -13.94 -4.84
CA GLN A 418 -25.91 -14.62 -5.48
C GLN A 418 -24.56 -14.11 -5.01
N VAL A 419 -24.53 -13.01 -4.27
CA VAL A 419 -23.31 -12.49 -3.65
C VAL A 419 -22.81 -13.45 -2.57
N LYS A 420 -21.53 -13.70 -2.56
CA LYS A 420 -20.87 -14.51 -1.52
C LYS A 420 -19.96 -13.62 -0.70
N LEU A 421 -20.10 -13.73 0.62
CA LEU A 421 -19.24 -13.09 1.61
C LEU A 421 -18.45 -14.20 2.33
N ALA A 422 -17.13 -14.07 2.39
CA ALA A 422 -16.22 -15.00 3.08
C ALA A 422 -15.24 -14.22 3.94
N GLN A 423 -14.96 -14.72 5.16
CA GLN A 423 -13.90 -14.21 6.04
C GLN A 423 -12.56 -14.86 5.73
#